data_29e476a5d08d479d1b11dcc89595115d
#
_entry.id   29e476a5d08d479d1b11dcc89595115d
#
_cell.length_a   1.000
_cell.length_b   1.000
_cell.length_c   1.000
_cell.angle_alpha   90.00
_cell.angle_beta   90.00
_cell.angle_gamma   90.00
#
_symmetry.space_group_name_H-M   'P 1'
#
loop_
_entity.id
_entity.type
_entity.pdbx_description
1 polymer ?
#
loop_
_entity_poly.entity_id
_entity_poly.type
_entity_poly.pdbx_seq_one_letter_code
_entity_poly.pdbx_strand_id
1 'polypeptide(L)'
;MAHPDSSIIPDSVQSEYLFYHGRPYGSDALLGPLEVLLNKGFAVAQFQNRDRFIFDYNYGGRHVWKSITDLRGSVQRFGGWNEVLRTEVLPTSFEWKNWKWAPNYIGHVFEGGVTNRKIEEWYRVHGIPMPGVAAFLTTMTSAVINEMYSHPGVNQGSASTAMDLLLFDPLGILLFRHDRVSRFFSKRLGARIWSGQAGLTPSGELVNNGNNLILKVPLSLIPGTSFFTRAGLAFTPGFTFHGTNGLDVSFGFGAEGRIQGIDPMTGEEIPQLAFGGGVFLDRQGSLLASVLASEVEHRRLVVNIYPGVIPVLGGRFGTWFILRESGALRFGVSARGALGVGLGGGIN
;
A
#
# COMPACT_ATOMS: atom_id res chain seq x y z
N MET A 1 18.77 -1.10 32.67
CA MET A 1 17.34 -1.44 32.78
C MET A 1 16.98 -2.17 31.48
N ALA A 2 16.70 -3.47 31.57
CA ALA A 2 16.29 -4.27 30.41
C ALA A 2 14.92 -3.80 29.94
N HIS A 3 14.81 -3.36 28.70
CA HIS A 3 13.51 -3.15 28.06
C HIS A 3 12.79 -4.50 28.00
N PRO A 4 11.52 -4.59 28.41
CA PRO A 4 10.74 -5.78 28.14
C PRO A 4 10.51 -5.82 26.62
N ASP A 5 11.26 -6.66 25.94
CA ASP A 5 11.07 -7.02 24.54
C ASP A 5 9.85 -7.94 24.47
N SER A 6 8.68 -7.37 24.77
CA SER A 6 7.42 -8.06 24.65
C SER A 6 6.98 -8.02 23.19
N SER A 7 7.58 -8.89 22.37
CA SER A 7 6.91 -9.30 21.12
C SER A 7 5.58 -9.90 21.56
N ILE A 8 4.48 -9.41 20.99
CA ILE A 8 3.12 -9.93 21.26
C ILE A 8 3.06 -11.45 20.92
N ILE A 9 3.97 -11.91 20.06
CA ILE A 9 4.08 -13.29 19.60
C ILE A 9 5.34 -13.90 20.22
N PRO A 10 5.23 -15.01 20.99
CA PRO A 10 6.39 -15.76 21.46
C PRO A 10 7.26 -16.24 20.30
N ASP A 11 8.57 -16.27 20.45
CA ASP A 11 9.53 -16.69 19.41
C ASP A 11 9.22 -18.06 18.82
N SER A 12 8.70 -18.98 19.62
CA SER A 12 8.28 -20.31 19.18
C SER A 12 7.11 -20.28 18.18
N VAL A 13 6.30 -19.23 18.20
CA VAL A 13 5.12 -19.05 17.32
C VAL A 13 5.45 -18.13 16.14
N GLN A 14 6.46 -17.27 16.26
CA GLN A 14 6.89 -16.36 15.17
C GLN A 14 7.35 -17.11 13.91
N SER A 15 7.87 -18.32 14.05
CA SER A 15 8.28 -19.14 12.90
C SER A 15 7.12 -19.61 12.04
N GLU A 16 5.90 -19.58 12.55
CA GLU A 16 4.68 -20.03 11.89
C GLU A 16 4.08 -18.94 10.97
N TYR A 17 4.31 -17.66 11.29
CA TYR A 17 3.80 -16.54 10.52
C TYR A 17 4.80 -16.05 9.45
N LEU A 18 4.28 -15.70 8.28
CA LEU A 18 5.09 -15.40 7.11
C LEU A 18 5.27 -13.89 6.88
N PHE A 19 4.26 -13.10 7.23
CA PHE A 19 4.25 -11.65 6.95
C PHE A 19 4.00 -10.79 8.18
N TYR A 20 3.27 -11.28 9.18
CA TYR A 20 3.05 -10.58 10.44
C TYR A 20 3.91 -11.15 11.55
N HIS A 21 4.68 -10.31 12.21
CA HIS A 21 5.62 -10.75 13.25
C HIS A 21 5.37 -10.12 14.63
N GLY A 22 4.29 -9.32 14.78
CA GLY A 22 3.90 -8.73 16.06
C GLY A 22 4.90 -7.77 16.67
N ARG A 23 5.74 -7.14 15.86
CA ARG A 23 6.78 -6.25 16.36
C ARG A 23 6.17 -5.00 16.98
N PRO A 24 6.63 -4.58 18.18
CA PRO A 24 6.13 -3.39 18.83
C PRO A 24 6.73 -2.09 18.29
N TYR A 25 7.43 -2.15 17.19
CA TYR A 25 8.12 -1.03 16.54
C TYR A 25 7.92 -1.04 15.01
N GLY A 26 8.20 0.12 14.42
CA GLY A 26 8.15 0.28 12.97
C GLY A 26 6.74 0.25 12.41
N SER A 27 6.64 -0.02 11.11
CA SER A 27 5.36 -0.13 10.41
C SER A 27 4.48 -1.27 10.92
N ASP A 28 5.07 -2.35 11.44
CA ASP A 28 4.29 -3.45 12.02
C ASP A 28 3.52 -3.04 13.29
N ALA A 29 4.01 -2.04 14.02
CA ALA A 29 3.35 -1.53 15.24
C ALA A 29 2.05 -0.76 14.95
N LEU A 30 1.82 -0.36 13.70
CA LEU A 30 0.62 0.36 13.27
C LEU A 30 -0.42 -0.58 12.61
N LEU A 31 -0.03 -1.82 12.28
CA LEU A 31 -0.90 -2.74 11.56
C LEU A 31 -2.20 -3.03 12.32
N GLY A 32 -3.30 -2.90 11.60
CA GLY A 32 -4.64 -3.25 12.05
C GLY A 32 -5.65 -3.07 10.93
N PRO A 33 -6.91 -3.46 11.14
CA PRO A 33 -7.93 -3.38 10.08
C PRO A 33 -8.12 -1.97 9.52
N LEU A 34 -8.20 -0.98 10.39
CA LEU A 34 -8.39 0.42 9.98
C LEU A 34 -7.16 0.97 9.25
N GLU A 35 -5.97 0.57 9.68
CA GLU A 35 -4.72 0.90 8.98
C GLU A 35 -4.75 0.38 7.54
N VAL A 36 -5.17 -0.87 7.33
CA VAL A 36 -5.32 -1.45 5.97
C VAL A 36 -6.37 -0.68 5.15
N LEU A 37 -7.51 -0.35 5.74
CA LEU A 37 -8.56 0.41 5.06
C LEU A 37 -8.07 1.79 4.62
N LEU A 38 -7.30 2.49 5.45
CA LEU A 38 -6.80 3.83 5.14
C LEU A 38 -5.62 3.81 4.16
N ASN A 39 -4.68 2.90 4.34
CA ASN A 39 -3.49 2.87 3.49
C ASN A 39 -3.75 2.23 2.12
N LYS A 40 -4.51 1.13 2.06
CA LYS A 40 -4.84 0.47 0.78
C LYS A 40 -6.09 1.08 0.14
N GLY A 41 -7.15 1.31 0.91
CA GLY A 41 -8.44 1.79 0.38
C GLY A 41 -8.38 3.21 -0.19
N PHE A 42 -7.51 4.05 0.34
CA PHE A 42 -7.32 5.43 -0.16
C PHE A 42 -5.94 5.63 -0.80
N ALA A 43 -5.25 4.56 -1.19
CA ALA A 43 -3.93 4.67 -1.81
C ALA A 43 -3.94 5.56 -3.05
N VAL A 44 -4.96 5.42 -3.88
CA VAL A 44 -5.12 6.18 -5.13
C VAL A 44 -5.29 7.70 -4.90
N ALA A 45 -5.70 8.12 -3.70
CA ALA A 45 -5.78 9.54 -3.35
C ALA A 45 -4.46 10.28 -3.61
N GLN A 46 -3.35 9.60 -3.38
CA GLN A 46 -2.02 10.15 -3.60
C GLN A 46 -1.71 10.43 -5.07
N PHE A 47 -2.25 9.63 -6.00
CA PHE A 47 -2.08 9.90 -7.44
C PHE A 47 -2.87 11.08 -7.94
N GLN A 48 -4.06 11.30 -7.36
CA GLN A 48 -5.04 12.23 -7.89
C GLN A 48 -4.91 13.64 -7.31
N ASN A 49 -3.88 13.90 -6.49
CA ASN A 49 -3.73 15.16 -5.76
C ASN A 49 -5.01 15.53 -4.95
N ARG A 50 -5.69 14.52 -4.44
CA ARG A 50 -6.93 14.64 -3.68
C ARG A 50 -6.69 14.17 -2.26
N ASP A 51 -6.31 15.07 -1.40
CA ASP A 51 -6.09 14.77 0.01
C ASP A 51 -7.41 14.64 0.80
N ARG A 52 -8.55 14.99 0.20
CA ARG A 52 -9.82 15.00 0.94
C ARG A 52 -10.35 13.60 1.15
N PHE A 53 -10.47 13.21 2.41
CA PHE A 53 -11.13 11.98 2.84
C PHE A 53 -12.63 11.98 2.50
N ILE A 54 -13.25 13.16 2.45
CA ILE A 54 -14.67 13.33 2.12
C ILE A 54 -14.79 13.56 0.62
N PHE A 55 -15.39 12.60 -0.07
CA PHE A 55 -15.76 12.65 -1.49
C PHE A 55 -17.21 12.21 -1.65
N ASP A 56 -17.77 12.33 -2.85
CA ASP A 56 -19.13 11.86 -3.10
C ASP A 56 -19.20 10.34 -3.20
N TYR A 57 -19.37 9.71 -2.04
CA TYR A 57 -19.52 8.24 -1.90
C TYR A 57 -20.69 7.67 -2.72
N ASN A 58 -21.72 8.48 -3.00
CA ASN A 58 -22.86 8.03 -3.80
C ASN A 58 -22.47 7.80 -5.25
N TYR A 59 -21.63 8.65 -5.82
CA TYR A 59 -21.12 8.44 -7.19
C TYR A 59 -20.20 7.25 -7.25
N GLY A 60 -19.17 7.19 -6.40
CA GLY A 60 -18.25 6.07 -6.34
C GLY A 60 -18.97 4.74 -6.09
N GLY A 61 -19.90 4.70 -5.15
CA GLY A 61 -20.69 3.50 -4.86
C GLY A 61 -21.55 3.06 -6.04
N ARG A 62 -22.19 3.99 -6.76
CA ARG A 62 -22.94 3.65 -7.98
C ARG A 62 -22.04 3.17 -9.11
N HIS A 63 -20.84 3.75 -9.26
CA HIS A 63 -19.85 3.29 -10.21
C HIS A 63 -19.47 1.83 -9.96
N VAL A 64 -19.04 1.51 -8.74
CA VAL A 64 -18.69 0.13 -8.35
C VAL A 64 -19.87 -0.82 -8.52
N TRP A 65 -21.06 -0.43 -8.05
CA TRP A 65 -22.26 -1.23 -8.19
C TRP A 65 -22.58 -1.57 -9.65
N LYS A 66 -22.54 -0.56 -10.54
CA LYS A 66 -22.78 -0.76 -11.97
C LYS A 66 -21.66 -1.58 -12.65
N SER A 67 -20.42 -1.42 -12.22
CA SER A 67 -19.32 -2.23 -12.74
C SER A 67 -19.54 -3.72 -12.52
N ILE A 68 -20.05 -4.09 -11.36
CA ILE A 68 -20.30 -5.49 -10.98
C ILE A 68 -21.62 -6.01 -11.57
N THR A 69 -22.72 -5.23 -11.45
CA THR A 69 -24.07 -5.70 -11.81
C THR A 69 -24.38 -5.58 -13.29
N ASP A 70 -23.76 -4.63 -14.00
CA ASP A 70 -23.84 -4.47 -15.47
C ASP A 70 -22.49 -4.80 -16.11
N LEU A 71 -21.93 -5.98 -15.81
CA LEU A 71 -20.66 -6.43 -16.35
C LEU A 71 -20.65 -6.45 -17.87
N ARG A 72 -21.76 -6.94 -18.48
CA ARG A 72 -21.89 -6.98 -19.94
C ARG A 72 -21.82 -5.58 -20.55
N GLY A 73 -22.56 -4.64 -20.01
CA GLY A 73 -22.54 -3.25 -20.47
C GLY A 73 -21.18 -2.60 -20.26
N SER A 74 -20.53 -2.86 -19.11
CA SER A 74 -19.19 -2.38 -18.83
C SER A 74 -18.16 -2.89 -19.83
N VAL A 75 -18.19 -4.20 -20.14
CA VAL A 75 -17.33 -4.83 -21.14
C VAL A 75 -17.62 -4.30 -22.57
N GLN A 76 -18.88 -4.10 -22.92
CA GLN A 76 -19.24 -3.55 -24.25
C GLN A 76 -18.73 -2.11 -24.41
N ARG A 77 -18.87 -1.28 -23.40
CA ARG A 77 -18.33 0.11 -23.39
C ARG A 77 -16.81 0.14 -23.54
N PHE A 78 -16.12 -0.85 -22.97
CA PHE A 78 -14.67 -0.99 -23.03
C PHE A 78 -14.14 -1.47 -24.41
N GLY A 79 -15.02 -1.94 -25.31
CA GLY A 79 -14.65 -2.49 -26.62
C GLY A 79 -14.84 -3.99 -26.75
N GLY A 80 -15.48 -4.63 -25.76
CA GLY A 80 -15.78 -6.07 -25.77
C GLY A 80 -14.74 -6.92 -25.02
N TRP A 81 -15.04 -8.20 -24.88
CA TRP A 81 -14.19 -9.15 -24.14
C TRP A 81 -12.77 -9.27 -24.68
N ASN A 82 -12.59 -9.21 -26.00
CA ASN A 82 -11.24 -9.30 -26.57
C ASN A 82 -10.37 -8.13 -26.13
N GLU A 83 -10.94 -6.94 -26.06
CA GLU A 83 -10.22 -5.75 -25.61
C GLU A 83 -9.90 -5.85 -24.11
N VAL A 84 -10.85 -6.25 -23.27
CA VAL A 84 -10.63 -6.48 -21.84
C VAL A 84 -9.52 -7.52 -21.61
N LEU A 85 -9.57 -8.66 -22.32
CA LEU A 85 -8.55 -9.69 -22.18
C LEU A 85 -7.16 -9.19 -22.58
N ARG A 86 -7.08 -8.43 -23.67
CA ARG A 86 -5.80 -7.93 -24.20
C ARG A 86 -5.19 -6.81 -23.37
N THR A 87 -6.01 -5.94 -22.78
CA THR A 87 -5.52 -4.74 -22.11
C THR A 87 -5.55 -4.84 -20.59
N GLU A 88 -6.55 -5.49 -20.00
CA GLU A 88 -6.66 -5.60 -18.54
C GLU A 88 -6.08 -6.93 -18.03
N VAL A 89 -6.43 -8.07 -18.68
CA VAL A 89 -6.08 -9.39 -18.14
C VAL A 89 -4.70 -9.87 -18.61
N LEU A 90 -4.38 -9.71 -19.90
CA LEU A 90 -3.10 -10.11 -20.48
C LEU A 90 -2.45 -8.92 -21.20
N PRO A 91 -2.16 -7.82 -20.51
CA PRO A 91 -1.59 -6.65 -21.15
C PRO A 91 -0.19 -6.98 -21.68
N THR A 92 -0.02 -6.87 -22.99
CA THR A 92 1.27 -7.12 -23.67
C THR A 92 2.04 -5.84 -23.95
N SER A 93 1.42 -4.69 -23.74
CA SER A 93 2.05 -3.39 -23.96
C SER A 93 2.93 -3.00 -22.77
N PHE A 94 4.17 -2.59 -23.09
CA PHE A 94 5.08 -1.95 -22.15
C PHE A 94 5.10 -0.42 -22.28
N GLU A 95 4.24 0.14 -23.12
CA GLU A 95 4.05 1.59 -23.19
C GLU A 95 3.44 2.10 -21.89
N TRP A 96 4.00 3.18 -21.36
CA TRP A 96 3.54 3.77 -20.09
C TRP A 96 2.03 4.02 -20.03
N LYS A 97 1.44 4.48 -21.11
CA LYS A 97 -0.01 4.73 -21.21
C LYS A 97 -0.87 3.49 -21.08
N ASN A 98 -0.29 2.31 -21.32
CA ASN A 98 -0.98 1.02 -21.35
C ASN A 98 -0.43 0.06 -20.27
N TRP A 99 0.20 0.57 -19.24
CA TRP A 99 0.93 -0.21 -18.23
C TRP A 99 0.00 -0.84 -17.19
N LYS A 100 -1.13 -1.39 -17.66
CA LYS A 100 -2.15 -2.01 -16.79
C LYS A 100 -1.64 -3.22 -15.99
N TRP A 101 -0.60 -3.89 -16.46
CA TRP A 101 -0.02 -5.00 -15.72
C TRP A 101 0.55 -4.58 -14.34
N ALA A 102 1.03 -3.36 -14.18
CA ALA A 102 1.58 -2.90 -12.91
C ALA A 102 0.48 -2.74 -11.83
N PRO A 103 -0.58 -1.95 -12.01
CA PRO A 103 -1.65 -1.89 -11.03
C PRO A 103 -2.35 -3.26 -10.86
N ASN A 104 -2.69 -3.96 -11.95
CA ASN A 104 -3.48 -5.18 -11.88
C ASN A 104 -2.75 -6.32 -11.18
N TYR A 105 -1.50 -6.60 -11.55
CA TYR A 105 -0.76 -7.71 -10.96
C TYR A 105 0.06 -7.30 -9.75
N ILE A 106 0.81 -6.19 -9.79
CA ILE A 106 1.62 -5.77 -8.65
C ILE A 106 0.74 -5.25 -7.52
N GLY A 107 -0.22 -4.36 -7.82
CA GLY A 107 -1.11 -3.75 -6.84
C GLY A 107 -2.18 -4.73 -6.32
N HIS A 108 -3.03 -5.26 -7.21
CA HIS A 108 -4.16 -6.08 -6.78
C HIS A 108 -3.74 -7.50 -6.40
N VAL A 109 -2.99 -8.21 -7.28
CA VAL A 109 -2.67 -9.62 -7.03
C VAL A 109 -1.58 -9.76 -5.95
N PHE A 110 -0.41 -9.15 -6.14
CA PHE A 110 0.72 -9.42 -5.24
C PHE A 110 0.65 -8.58 -3.96
N GLU A 111 0.53 -7.27 -4.05
CA GLU A 111 0.42 -6.41 -2.87
C GLU A 111 -0.87 -6.71 -2.09
N GLY A 112 -2.01 -6.80 -2.79
CA GLY A 112 -3.29 -7.15 -2.18
C GLY A 112 -3.28 -8.52 -1.52
N GLY A 113 -2.71 -9.54 -2.18
CA GLY A 113 -2.59 -10.89 -1.65
C GLY A 113 -1.69 -10.98 -0.42
N VAL A 114 -0.51 -10.33 -0.45
CA VAL A 114 0.38 -10.24 0.73
C VAL A 114 -0.27 -9.49 1.88
N THR A 115 -0.97 -8.38 1.59
CA THR A 115 -1.72 -7.60 2.59
C THR A 115 -2.81 -8.45 3.24
N ASN A 116 -3.59 -9.19 2.44
CA ASN A 116 -4.61 -10.10 2.96
C ASN A 116 -4.01 -11.17 3.88
N ARG A 117 -2.92 -11.81 3.48
CA ARG A 117 -2.25 -12.81 4.32
C ARG A 117 -1.69 -12.19 5.60
N LYS A 118 -1.08 -11.00 5.53
CA LYS A 118 -0.53 -10.28 6.68
C LYS A 118 -1.62 -9.93 7.70
N ILE A 119 -2.78 -9.43 7.25
CA ILE A 119 -3.89 -9.10 8.15
C ILE A 119 -4.62 -10.35 8.66
N GLU A 120 -4.66 -11.45 7.90
CA GLU A 120 -5.16 -12.74 8.40
C GLU A 120 -4.31 -13.24 9.58
N GLU A 121 -2.98 -13.18 9.44
CA GLU A 121 -2.05 -13.54 10.51
C GLU A 121 -2.23 -12.64 11.74
N TRP A 122 -2.46 -11.33 11.52
CA TRP A 122 -2.80 -10.37 12.59
C TRP A 122 -4.08 -10.78 13.33
N TYR A 123 -5.18 -11.06 12.60
CA TYR A 123 -6.44 -11.50 13.21
C TYR A 123 -6.27 -12.79 14.02
N ARG A 124 -5.48 -13.73 13.51
CA ARG A 124 -5.19 -14.99 14.17
C ARG A 124 -4.47 -14.78 15.50
N VAL A 125 -3.46 -13.95 15.52
CA VAL A 125 -2.69 -13.59 16.74
C VAL A 125 -3.56 -12.89 17.77
N HIS A 126 -4.52 -12.07 17.33
CA HIS A 126 -5.43 -11.36 18.23
C HIS A 126 -6.68 -12.17 18.61
N GLY A 127 -6.73 -13.47 18.26
CA GLY A 127 -7.82 -14.36 18.66
C GLY A 127 -9.18 -14.04 18.01
N ILE A 128 -9.18 -13.31 16.90
CA ILE A 128 -10.42 -12.99 16.17
C ILE A 128 -10.94 -14.26 15.51
N PRO A 129 -12.21 -14.63 15.72
CA PRO A 129 -12.79 -15.79 15.10
C PRO A 129 -12.85 -15.67 13.57
N MET A 130 -12.66 -16.78 12.86
CA MET A 130 -12.65 -16.84 11.39
C MET A 130 -11.67 -15.84 10.74
N PRO A 131 -10.38 -15.86 11.10
CA PRO A 131 -9.41 -14.84 10.69
C PRO A 131 -9.33 -14.68 9.18
N GLY A 132 -9.46 -15.75 8.40
CA GLY A 132 -9.46 -15.69 6.93
C GLY A 132 -10.67 -14.96 6.36
N VAL A 133 -11.86 -15.08 6.98
CA VAL A 133 -13.05 -14.33 6.56
C VAL A 133 -12.89 -12.85 6.93
N ALA A 134 -12.44 -12.56 8.14
CA ALA A 134 -12.18 -11.19 8.57
C ALA A 134 -11.16 -10.48 7.66
N ALA A 135 -10.08 -11.18 7.31
CA ALA A 135 -9.07 -10.66 6.38
C ALA A 135 -9.63 -10.42 4.98
N PHE A 136 -10.37 -11.39 4.45
CA PHE A 136 -11.05 -11.24 3.15
C PHE A 136 -11.95 -10.00 3.14
N LEU A 137 -12.81 -9.86 4.14
CA LEU A 137 -13.71 -8.70 4.24
C LEU A 137 -12.94 -7.38 4.35
N THR A 138 -11.89 -7.32 5.16
CA THR A 138 -11.05 -6.12 5.29
C THR A 138 -10.39 -5.75 3.96
N THR A 139 -9.78 -6.72 3.29
CA THR A 139 -9.08 -6.48 2.02
C THR A 139 -10.06 -6.12 0.90
N MET A 140 -11.18 -6.83 0.77
CA MET A 140 -12.19 -6.50 -0.24
C MET A 140 -12.86 -5.15 0.03
N THR A 141 -13.11 -4.80 1.30
CA THR A 141 -13.62 -3.46 1.63
C THR A 141 -12.61 -2.38 1.23
N SER A 142 -11.32 -2.59 1.49
CA SER A 142 -10.29 -1.63 1.03
C SER A 142 -10.25 -1.52 -0.49
N ALA A 143 -10.40 -2.63 -1.23
CA ALA A 143 -10.46 -2.61 -2.69
C ALA A 143 -11.69 -1.84 -3.20
N VAL A 144 -12.86 -2.09 -2.62
CA VAL A 144 -14.09 -1.33 -2.96
C VAL A 144 -13.92 0.16 -2.69
N ILE A 145 -13.33 0.55 -1.56
CA ILE A 145 -13.07 1.96 -1.24
C ILE A 145 -12.12 2.55 -2.29
N ASN A 146 -11.07 1.84 -2.68
CA ASN A 146 -10.12 2.29 -3.69
C ASN A 146 -10.80 2.55 -5.03
N GLU A 147 -11.65 1.63 -5.49
CA GLU A 147 -12.41 1.78 -6.72
C GLU A 147 -13.44 2.92 -6.65
N MET A 148 -14.12 3.08 -5.51
CA MET A 148 -15.03 4.20 -5.29
C MET A 148 -14.32 5.56 -5.38
N TYR A 149 -13.10 5.62 -4.84
CA TYR A 149 -12.30 6.84 -4.79
C TYR A 149 -11.61 7.14 -6.12
N SER A 150 -11.25 6.12 -6.89
CA SER A 150 -10.56 6.26 -8.20
C SER A 150 -11.43 6.92 -9.25
N HIS A 151 -12.75 6.78 -9.17
CA HIS A 151 -13.69 7.22 -10.21
C HIS A 151 -14.71 8.27 -9.71
N PRO A 152 -14.26 9.44 -9.20
CA PRO A 152 -15.16 10.48 -8.72
C PRO A 152 -15.95 11.10 -9.87
N GLY A 153 -17.26 11.16 -9.72
CA GLY A 153 -18.13 11.77 -10.72
C GLY A 153 -18.49 10.86 -11.90
N VAL A 154 -17.97 9.65 -11.98
CA VAL A 154 -18.30 8.68 -13.03
C VAL A 154 -19.49 7.84 -12.61
N ASN A 155 -20.61 8.02 -13.27
CA ASN A 155 -21.88 7.33 -12.95
C ASN A 155 -22.12 6.06 -13.80
N GLN A 156 -21.12 5.61 -14.54
CA GLN A 156 -21.16 4.41 -15.37
C GLN A 156 -20.20 3.37 -14.81
N GLY A 157 -20.52 2.08 -14.94
CA GLY A 157 -19.60 1.02 -14.59
C GLY A 157 -18.46 0.90 -15.60
N SER A 158 -17.29 0.44 -15.16
CA SER A 158 -16.12 0.16 -16.00
C SER A 158 -15.73 -1.31 -15.94
N ALA A 159 -15.13 -1.80 -17.03
CA ALA A 159 -14.57 -3.16 -17.06
C ALA A 159 -13.33 -3.28 -16.17
N SER A 160 -12.52 -2.23 -16.05
CA SER A 160 -11.34 -2.20 -15.18
C SER A 160 -11.74 -2.47 -13.72
N THR A 161 -12.61 -1.64 -13.13
CA THR A 161 -13.15 -1.85 -11.78
C THR A 161 -13.76 -3.24 -11.58
N ALA A 162 -14.48 -3.76 -12.61
CA ALA A 162 -15.04 -5.11 -12.52
C ALA A 162 -13.95 -6.18 -12.48
N MET A 163 -12.89 -6.04 -13.29
CA MET A 163 -11.77 -6.99 -13.30
C MET A 163 -10.99 -6.92 -11.99
N ASP A 164 -10.76 -5.75 -11.43
CA ASP A 164 -10.05 -5.58 -10.16
C ASP A 164 -10.81 -6.30 -9.03
N LEU A 165 -12.09 -6.05 -8.87
CA LEU A 165 -12.90 -6.59 -7.79
C LEU A 165 -13.32 -8.06 -7.96
N LEU A 166 -13.52 -8.52 -9.19
CA LEU A 166 -14.02 -9.88 -9.46
C LEU A 166 -12.92 -10.87 -9.85
N LEU A 167 -11.76 -10.39 -10.33
CA LEU A 167 -10.67 -11.25 -10.80
C LEU A 167 -9.39 -11.01 -10.00
N PHE A 168 -8.80 -9.80 -10.04
CA PHE A 168 -7.44 -9.59 -9.56
C PHE A 168 -7.32 -9.63 -8.03
N ASP A 169 -8.15 -8.92 -7.28
CA ASP A 169 -8.12 -8.97 -5.82
C ASP A 169 -8.45 -10.39 -5.28
N PRO A 170 -9.53 -11.07 -5.74
CA PRO A 170 -9.79 -12.45 -5.34
C PRO A 170 -8.66 -13.41 -5.73
N LEU A 171 -8.07 -13.25 -6.92
CA LEU A 171 -6.94 -14.07 -7.37
C LEU A 171 -5.73 -13.91 -6.43
N GLY A 172 -5.40 -12.69 -6.04
CA GLY A 172 -4.34 -12.40 -5.09
C GLY A 172 -4.60 -13.07 -3.75
N ILE A 173 -5.80 -12.92 -3.20
CA ILE A 173 -6.22 -13.54 -1.94
C ILE A 173 -6.09 -15.07 -2.02
N LEU A 174 -6.60 -15.68 -3.08
CA LEU A 174 -6.53 -17.14 -3.28
C LEU A 174 -5.09 -17.62 -3.44
N LEU A 175 -4.27 -16.90 -4.20
CA LEU A 175 -2.87 -17.24 -4.45
C LEU A 175 -2.06 -17.26 -3.15
N PHE A 176 -2.18 -16.21 -2.33
CA PHE A 176 -1.43 -16.09 -1.06
C PHE A 176 -2.04 -16.87 0.10
N ARG A 177 -3.23 -17.44 -0.05
CA ARG A 177 -3.74 -18.45 0.88
C ARG A 177 -2.90 -19.73 0.87
N HIS A 178 -2.23 -20.02 -0.25
CA HIS A 178 -1.35 -21.18 -0.36
C HIS A 178 -0.01 -20.91 0.31
N ASP A 179 0.32 -21.69 1.34
CA ASP A 179 1.57 -21.55 2.12
C ASP A 179 2.84 -21.65 1.27
N ARG A 180 2.84 -22.45 0.20
CA ARG A 180 4.01 -22.56 -0.69
C ARG A 180 4.31 -21.23 -1.39
N VAL A 181 3.27 -20.56 -1.89
CA VAL A 181 3.39 -19.24 -2.53
C VAL A 181 3.83 -18.21 -1.51
N SER A 182 3.13 -18.13 -0.39
CA SER A 182 3.45 -17.19 0.69
C SER A 182 4.87 -17.38 1.22
N ARG A 183 5.35 -18.63 1.40
CA ARG A 183 6.74 -18.93 1.79
C ARG A 183 7.74 -18.51 0.72
N PHE A 184 7.45 -18.74 -0.56
CA PHE A 184 8.32 -18.29 -1.65
C PHE A 184 8.48 -16.77 -1.63
N PHE A 185 7.38 -16.03 -1.58
CA PHE A 185 7.44 -14.57 -1.52
C PHE A 185 8.12 -14.07 -0.25
N SER A 186 7.73 -14.58 0.92
CA SER A 186 8.27 -14.12 2.21
C SER A 186 9.74 -14.49 2.42
N LYS A 187 10.15 -15.72 2.04
CA LYS A 187 11.49 -16.26 2.37
C LYS A 187 12.51 -16.14 1.23
N ARG A 188 12.07 -16.24 -0.03
CA ARG A 188 12.98 -16.16 -1.19
C ARG A 188 13.06 -14.76 -1.77
N LEU A 189 11.92 -14.07 -1.86
CA LEU A 189 11.88 -12.70 -2.37
C LEU A 189 11.95 -11.64 -1.28
N GLY A 190 11.93 -12.03 -0.01
CA GLY A 190 11.95 -11.10 1.11
C GLY A 190 10.75 -10.14 1.12
N ALA A 191 9.59 -10.59 0.59
CA ALA A 191 8.40 -9.77 0.44
C ALA A 191 7.88 -9.25 1.79
N ARG A 192 7.57 -7.97 1.85
CA ARG A 192 6.99 -7.27 3.01
C ARG A 192 6.01 -6.22 2.54
N ILE A 193 5.10 -5.81 3.41
CA ILE A 193 4.26 -4.62 3.22
C ILE A 193 4.76 -3.53 4.15
N TRP A 194 5.11 -2.39 3.56
CA TRP A 194 5.38 -1.15 4.27
C TRP A 194 4.25 -0.17 4.00
N SER A 195 3.47 0.09 5.04
CA SER A 195 2.37 1.04 4.99
C SER A 195 2.81 2.42 5.45
N GLY A 196 2.16 3.45 4.93
CA GLY A 196 2.33 4.82 5.39
C GLY A 196 1.81 5.02 6.82
N GLN A 197 2.16 6.15 7.40
CA GLN A 197 1.58 6.61 8.67
C GLN A 197 0.38 7.50 8.36
N ALA A 198 -0.74 6.88 7.94
CA ALA A 198 -1.95 7.61 7.57
C ALA A 198 -2.40 8.57 8.68
N GLY A 199 -2.59 9.83 8.34
CA GLY A 199 -3.01 10.88 9.27
C GLY A 199 -4.20 11.66 8.77
N LEU A 200 -5.17 11.93 9.66
CA LEU A 200 -6.31 12.80 9.39
C LEU A 200 -6.02 14.21 9.92
N THR A 201 -6.24 15.20 9.07
CA THR A 201 -6.14 16.61 9.45
C THR A 201 -7.49 17.18 9.90
N PRO A 202 -7.52 18.28 10.65
CA PRO A 202 -8.75 18.97 11.01
C PRO A 202 -9.56 19.48 9.79
N SER A 203 -8.90 19.67 8.65
CA SER A 203 -9.53 20.04 7.38
C SER A 203 -10.19 18.86 6.65
N GLY A 204 -10.11 17.64 7.21
CA GLY A 204 -10.65 16.43 6.58
C GLY A 204 -9.78 15.88 5.45
N GLU A 205 -8.47 16.18 5.45
CA GLU A 205 -7.51 15.57 4.54
C GLU A 205 -6.98 14.26 5.12
N LEU A 206 -6.84 13.24 4.29
CA LEU A 206 -6.09 12.03 4.61
C LEU A 206 -4.72 12.12 3.94
N VAL A 207 -3.69 12.19 4.75
CA VAL A 207 -2.32 12.43 4.29
C VAL A 207 -1.40 11.31 4.75
N ASN A 208 -0.27 11.16 4.03
CA ASN A 208 0.79 10.18 4.36
C ASN A 208 0.32 8.72 4.41
N ASN A 209 -0.76 8.41 3.73
CA ASN A 209 -1.24 7.05 3.54
C ASN A 209 -0.55 6.37 2.35
N GLY A 210 -0.75 5.10 2.18
CA GLY A 210 -0.29 4.27 1.07
C GLY A 210 0.28 2.95 1.51
N ASN A 211 0.16 1.96 0.66
CA ASN A 211 0.67 0.61 0.87
C ASN A 211 1.73 0.32 -0.20
N ASN A 212 2.81 -0.37 0.19
CA ASN A 212 3.89 -0.68 -0.72
C ASN A 212 4.35 -2.12 -0.52
N LEU A 213 4.40 -2.87 -1.61
CA LEU A 213 5.06 -4.18 -1.64
C LEU A 213 6.57 -3.97 -1.75
N ILE A 214 7.30 -4.47 -0.80
CA ILE A 214 8.75 -4.45 -0.77
C ILE A 214 9.27 -5.83 -1.11
N LEU A 215 10.25 -5.90 -1.99
CA LEU A 215 11.03 -7.11 -2.22
C LEU A 215 12.49 -6.86 -1.89
N LYS A 216 13.13 -7.82 -1.21
CA LYS A 216 14.56 -7.83 -0.89
C LYS A 216 15.15 -9.17 -1.29
N VAL A 217 15.60 -9.26 -2.54
CA VAL A 217 16.14 -10.51 -3.10
C VAL A 217 17.65 -10.55 -2.86
N PRO A 218 18.16 -11.51 -2.08
CA PRO A 218 19.59 -11.60 -1.78
C PRO A 218 20.43 -11.70 -3.06
N LEU A 219 21.53 -10.95 -3.11
CA LEU A 219 22.49 -11.00 -4.20
C LEU A 219 23.64 -11.95 -3.82
N SER A 220 23.70 -13.11 -4.48
CA SER A 220 24.75 -14.10 -4.20
C SER A 220 26.17 -13.60 -4.50
N LEU A 221 26.30 -12.65 -5.42
CA LEU A 221 27.58 -12.07 -5.83
C LEU A 221 28.12 -11.02 -4.85
N ILE A 222 27.26 -10.42 -4.03
CA ILE A 222 27.65 -9.35 -3.10
C ILE A 222 27.11 -9.70 -1.72
N PRO A 223 27.93 -10.33 -0.85
CA PRO A 223 27.50 -10.69 0.50
C PRO A 223 26.99 -9.49 1.28
N GLY A 224 25.96 -9.69 2.08
CA GLY A 224 25.34 -8.62 2.89
C GLY A 224 24.51 -7.62 2.09
N THR A 225 24.18 -7.92 0.81
CA THR A 225 23.40 -7.03 -0.05
C THR A 225 22.24 -7.78 -0.67
N SER A 226 21.11 -7.08 -0.85
CA SER A 226 19.95 -7.56 -1.61
C SER A 226 19.58 -6.55 -2.70
N PHE A 227 19.06 -7.05 -3.82
CA PHE A 227 18.27 -6.21 -4.71
C PHE A 227 17.01 -5.78 -3.99
N PHE A 228 16.76 -4.49 -3.98
CA PHE A 228 15.61 -3.87 -3.36
C PHE A 228 14.64 -3.37 -4.41
N THR A 229 13.34 -3.55 -4.19
CA THR A 229 12.34 -2.77 -4.90
C THR A 229 11.17 -2.43 -3.99
N ARG A 230 10.70 -1.21 -4.10
CA ARG A 230 9.45 -0.75 -3.54
C ARG A 230 8.47 -0.62 -4.70
N ALA A 231 7.39 -1.38 -4.64
CA ALA A 231 6.35 -1.42 -5.64
C ALA A 231 4.99 -1.12 -5.01
N GLY A 232 4.21 -0.32 -5.70
CA GLY A 232 2.91 0.18 -5.29
C GLY A 232 2.55 1.34 -6.20
N LEU A 233 2.34 2.51 -5.62
CA LEU A 233 2.17 3.77 -6.37
C LEU A 233 3.46 4.19 -7.11
N ALA A 234 4.60 3.69 -6.66
CA ALA A 234 5.89 3.88 -7.27
C ALA A 234 6.56 2.54 -7.55
N PHE A 235 7.44 2.51 -8.51
CA PHE A 235 8.36 1.41 -8.75
C PHE A 235 9.78 1.93 -8.61
N THR A 236 10.38 1.72 -7.43
CA THR A 236 11.71 2.24 -7.09
C THR A 236 12.67 1.08 -6.83
N PRO A 237 13.35 0.57 -7.88
CA PRO A 237 14.42 -0.40 -7.74
C PRO A 237 15.65 0.21 -7.07
N GLY A 238 16.46 -0.65 -6.42
CA GLY A 238 17.66 -0.23 -5.73
C GLY A 238 18.35 -1.37 -4.99
N PHE A 239 18.96 -1.05 -3.86
CA PHE A 239 19.71 -2.02 -3.07
C PHE A 239 19.41 -1.88 -1.59
N THR A 240 19.51 -3.00 -0.87
CA THR A 240 19.54 -3.07 0.58
C THR A 240 20.91 -3.52 1.05
N PHE A 241 21.47 -2.84 2.03
CA PHE A 241 22.64 -3.27 2.78
C PHE A 241 22.20 -3.80 4.15
N HIS A 242 22.55 -5.04 4.43
CA HIS A 242 22.22 -5.71 5.68
C HIS A 242 23.25 -5.35 6.75
N GLY A 243 22.79 -4.73 7.82
CA GLY A 243 23.60 -4.40 8.96
C GLY A 243 23.50 -5.42 10.08
N THR A 244 24.07 -5.09 11.24
CA THR A 244 24.04 -5.91 12.43
C THR A 244 22.65 -5.89 13.09
N ASN A 245 22.30 -6.96 13.83
CA ASN A 245 21.06 -7.06 14.58
C ASN A 245 19.77 -6.91 13.74
N GLY A 246 19.84 -7.31 12.45
CA GLY A 246 18.71 -7.22 11.53
C GLY A 246 18.31 -5.79 11.14
N LEU A 247 19.20 -4.82 11.36
CA LEU A 247 19.04 -3.45 10.90
C LEU A 247 19.51 -3.35 9.46
N ASP A 248 18.62 -2.94 8.57
CA ASP A 248 18.87 -2.82 7.14
C ASP A 248 18.71 -1.38 6.68
N VAL A 249 19.55 -0.96 5.73
CA VAL A 249 19.41 0.30 5.01
C VAL A 249 19.14 0.00 3.55
N SER A 250 18.04 0.50 3.04
CA SER A 250 17.66 0.37 1.63
C SER A 250 17.60 1.74 0.98
N PHE A 251 17.97 1.81 -0.29
CA PHE A 251 17.74 2.99 -1.12
C PHE A 251 17.21 2.54 -2.48
N GLY A 252 16.38 3.38 -3.09
CA GLY A 252 15.85 3.13 -4.43
C GLY A 252 15.50 4.44 -5.11
N PHE A 253 15.53 4.41 -6.44
CA PHE A 253 15.12 5.51 -7.29
C PHE A 253 14.41 4.93 -8.50
N GLY A 254 13.34 5.57 -8.96
CA GLY A 254 12.59 5.06 -10.10
C GLY A 254 11.35 5.88 -10.45
N ALA A 255 10.43 5.21 -11.12
CA ALA A 255 9.24 5.81 -11.65
C ALA A 255 8.11 5.85 -10.61
N GLU A 256 7.36 6.93 -10.60
CA GLU A 256 6.15 7.12 -9.82
C GLU A 256 4.99 7.49 -10.75
N GLY A 257 3.83 6.87 -10.53
CA GLY A 257 2.61 7.24 -11.25
C GLY A 257 2.04 8.56 -10.70
N ARG A 258 1.65 9.44 -11.60
CA ARG A 258 0.90 10.67 -11.28
C ARG A 258 -0.28 10.77 -12.23
N ILE A 259 -1.42 11.23 -11.74
CA ILE A 259 -2.55 11.56 -12.59
C ILE A 259 -2.51 13.04 -12.89
N GLN A 260 -2.39 13.37 -14.17
CA GLN A 260 -2.36 14.75 -14.64
C GLN A 260 -3.78 15.34 -14.71
N GLY A 261 -4.78 14.52 -14.97
CA GLY A 261 -6.16 14.93 -15.12
C GLY A 261 -7.07 13.78 -15.47
N ILE A 262 -8.32 14.10 -15.79
CA ILE A 262 -9.31 13.15 -16.29
C ILE A 262 -9.65 13.57 -17.71
N ASP A 263 -9.64 12.62 -18.65
CA ASP A 263 -10.09 12.86 -20.01
C ASP A 263 -11.60 13.16 -19.98
N PRO A 264 -12.01 14.35 -20.43
CA PRO A 264 -13.42 14.76 -20.36
C PRO A 264 -14.32 13.94 -21.31
N MET A 265 -13.75 13.26 -22.31
CA MET A 265 -14.51 12.47 -23.29
C MET A 265 -14.68 11.01 -22.84
N THR A 266 -13.67 10.42 -22.26
CA THR A 266 -13.68 9.02 -21.84
C THR A 266 -13.94 8.84 -20.36
N GLY A 267 -13.68 9.87 -19.54
CA GLY A 267 -13.71 9.78 -18.07
C GLY A 267 -12.53 9.02 -17.50
N GLU A 268 -11.54 8.65 -18.33
CA GLU A 268 -10.35 7.93 -17.90
C GLU A 268 -9.28 8.88 -17.34
N GLU A 269 -8.48 8.37 -16.43
CA GLU A 269 -7.35 9.09 -15.87
C GLU A 269 -6.24 9.25 -16.90
N ILE A 270 -5.68 10.45 -16.99
CA ILE A 270 -4.51 10.73 -17.84
C ILE A 270 -3.26 10.53 -16.98
N PRO A 271 -2.54 9.41 -17.13
CA PRO A 271 -1.36 9.13 -16.34
C PRO A 271 -0.17 9.96 -16.82
N GLN A 272 0.61 10.45 -15.86
CA GLN A 272 1.89 11.10 -16.07
C GLN A 272 2.98 10.35 -15.32
N LEU A 273 4.14 10.19 -15.94
CA LEU A 273 5.32 9.68 -15.29
C LEU A 273 6.01 10.77 -14.49
N ALA A 274 6.23 10.52 -13.22
CA ALA A 274 7.07 11.30 -12.34
C ALA A 274 8.25 10.44 -11.88
N PHE A 275 9.23 11.02 -11.22
CA PHE A 275 10.36 10.31 -10.67
C PHE A 275 10.49 10.59 -9.18
N GLY A 276 10.96 9.59 -8.46
CA GLY A 276 11.17 9.72 -7.04
C GLY A 276 12.12 8.67 -6.52
N GLY A 277 12.55 8.87 -5.30
CA GLY A 277 13.42 7.91 -4.65
C GLY A 277 13.43 8.09 -3.15
N GLY A 278 14.10 7.20 -2.46
CA GLY A 278 14.17 7.28 -1.02
C GLY A 278 15.21 6.42 -0.37
N VAL A 279 15.41 6.72 0.89
CA VAL A 279 16.24 5.95 1.82
C VAL A 279 15.32 5.42 2.91
N PHE A 280 15.49 4.15 3.24
CA PHE A 280 14.65 3.43 4.17
C PHE A 280 15.53 2.72 5.20
N LEU A 281 15.18 2.85 6.44
CA LEU A 281 15.78 2.15 7.56
C LEU A 281 14.74 1.18 8.12
N ASP A 282 15.03 -0.11 8.14
CA ASP A 282 14.15 -1.10 8.74
C ASP A 282 14.92 -2.05 9.66
N ARG A 283 14.20 -2.67 10.56
CA ARG A 283 14.73 -3.73 11.42
C ARG A 283 13.90 -4.97 11.25
N GLN A 284 14.56 -6.06 10.81
CA GLN A 284 13.91 -7.35 10.58
C GLN A 284 12.67 -7.23 9.64
N GLY A 285 12.68 -6.29 8.70
CA GLY A 285 11.62 -6.06 7.74
C GLY A 285 10.49 -5.11 8.19
N SER A 286 10.50 -4.60 9.42
CA SER A 286 9.59 -3.53 9.87
C SER A 286 10.24 -2.16 9.65
N LEU A 287 9.61 -1.30 8.87
CA LEU A 287 10.14 0.02 8.52
C LEU A 287 10.19 0.92 9.74
N LEU A 288 11.38 1.41 10.08
CA LEU A 288 11.63 2.30 11.22
C LEU A 288 11.57 3.76 10.82
N ALA A 289 12.20 4.09 9.69
CA ALA A 289 12.22 5.45 9.18
C ALA A 289 12.35 5.45 7.65
N SER A 290 11.86 6.50 7.02
CA SER A 290 12.07 6.74 5.59
C SER A 290 12.22 8.23 5.30
N VAL A 291 13.03 8.51 4.28
CA VAL A 291 13.13 9.83 3.64
C VAL A 291 12.87 9.62 2.16
N LEU A 292 11.82 10.25 1.64
CA LEU A 292 11.38 10.14 0.27
C LEU A 292 11.45 11.52 -0.39
N ALA A 293 12.08 11.58 -1.57
CA ALA A 293 11.96 12.69 -2.49
C ALA A 293 11.06 12.23 -3.64
N SER A 294 10.00 12.96 -3.90
CA SER A 294 8.97 12.54 -4.85
C SER A 294 8.36 13.75 -5.53
N GLU A 295 8.00 13.59 -6.78
CA GLU A 295 7.23 14.58 -7.55
C GLU A 295 5.73 14.31 -7.52
N VAL A 296 5.30 13.22 -6.82
CA VAL A 296 3.89 12.86 -6.67
C VAL A 296 3.24 13.75 -5.62
N GLU A 297 2.01 14.20 -5.89
CA GLU A 297 1.22 15.08 -5.02
C GLU A 297 1.92 16.41 -4.68
N HIS A 298 2.76 16.92 -5.56
CA HIS A 298 3.55 18.11 -5.29
C HIS A 298 4.37 18.03 -3.99
N ARG A 299 4.79 16.82 -3.61
CA ARG A 299 5.65 16.57 -2.45
C ARG A 299 7.11 16.68 -2.87
N ARG A 300 7.86 17.54 -2.23
CA ARG A 300 9.32 17.59 -2.39
C ARG A 300 10.03 16.59 -1.50
N LEU A 301 9.52 16.44 -0.27
CA LEU A 301 10.15 15.61 0.74
C LEU A 301 9.10 15.04 1.67
N VAL A 302 9.23 13.75 1.96
CA VAL A 302 8.45 13.06 2.99
C VAL A 302 9.41 12.38 3.94
N VAL A 303 9.29 12.67 5.23
CA VAL A 303 10.09 12.04 6.28
C VAL A 303 9.13 11.29 7.21
N ASN A 304 9.40 10.02 7.42
CA ASN A 304 8.65 9.19 8.36
C ASN A 304 9.59 8.66 9.45
N ILE A 305 9.15 8.71 10.69
CA ILE A 305 9.76 8.06 11.84
C ILE A 305 8.65 7.29 12.54
N TYR A 306 8.74 5.97 12.51
CA TYR A 306 7.69 5.10 13.02
C TYR A 306 7.78 4.90 14.53
N PRO A 307 6.71 4.37 15.18
CA PRO A 307 6.76 4.02 16.61
C PRO A 307 7.93 3.09 16.94
N GLY A 308 8.48 3.22 18.14
CA GLY A 308 9.61 2.42 18.60
C GLY A 308 11.00 2.98 18.26
N VAL A 309 11.09 4.02 17.41
CA VAL A 309 12.36 4.68 17.05
C VAL A 309 12.72 5.75 18.06
N ILE A 310 11.78 6.60 18.39
CA ILE A 310 11.97 7.67 19.37
C ILE A 310 11.54 7.15 20.76
N PRO A 311 12.43 7.11 21.76
CA PRO A 311 12.10 6.53 23.07
C PRO A 311 11.14 7.36 23.92
N VAL A 312 10.75 8.54 23.46
CA VAL A 312 9.80 9.42 24.15
C VAL A 312 8.48 8.72 24.38
N LEU A 313 7.92 8.84 25.57
CA LEU A 313 6.66 8.20 25.98
C LEU A 313 6.65 6.67 25.75
N GLY A 314 7.79 6.01 26.00
CA GLY A 314 7.92 4.56 25.85
C GLY A 314 7.92 4.07 24.41
N GLY A 315 8.29 4.91 23.45
CA GLY A 315 8.37 4.54 22.04
C GLY A 315 7.00 4.29 21.38
N ARG A 316 5.92 4.78 21.97
CA ARG A 316 4.56 4.52 21.45
C ARG A 316 4.17 5.36 20.25
N PHE A 317 4.92 6.43 19.99
CA PHE A 317 4.58 7.41 18.94
C PHE A 317 5.56 7.36 17.79
N GLY A 318 5.02 7.55 16.60
CA GLY A 318 5.72 7.90 15.38
C GLY A 318 5.37 9.33 14.96
N THR A 319 6.15 9.89 14.06
CA THR A 319 5.90 11.22 13.50
C THR A 319 6.25 11.23 12.01
N TRP A 320 5.66 12.16 11.28
CA TRP A 320 5.96 12.36 9.88
C TRP A 320 5.88 13.82 9.48
N PHE A 321 6.60 14.18 8.44
CA PHE A 321 6.65 15.52 7.85
C PHE A 321 6.59 15.42 6.35
N ILE A 322 5.81 16.30 5.71
CA ILE A 322 5.68 16.42 4.27
C ILE A 322 5.91 17.88 3.90
N LEU A 323 6.98 18.13 3.14
CA LEU A 323 7.22 19.42 2.51
C LEU A 323 6.65 19.37 1.08
N ARG A 324 5.72 20.25 0.77
CA ARG A 324 5.12 20.38 -0.56
C ARG A 324 5.94 21.31 -1.46
N GLU A 325 5.73 21.24 -2.77
CA GLU A 325 6.33 22.15 -3.77
C GLU A 325 5.97 23.62 -3.52
N SER A 326 4.75 23.87 -3.02
CA SER A 326 4.30 25.20 -2.60
C SER A 326 5.06 25.80 -1.42
N GLY A 327 5.90 25.00 -0.74
CA GLY A 327 6.51 25.35 0.52
C GLY A 327 5.66 25.02 1.74
N ALA A 328 4.41 24.61 1.56
CA ALA A 328 3.53 24.23 2.66
C ALA A 328 4.08 22.98 3.38
N LEU A 329 4.03 23.01 4.69
CA LEU A 329 4.44 21.91 5.55
C LEU A 329 3.21 21.19 6.13
N ARG A 330 3.17 19.86 5.98
CA ARG A 330 2.24 18.99 6.72
C ARG A 330 3.05 18.14 7.69
N PHE A 331 2.50 17.91 8.86
CA PHE A 331 3.13 17.06 9.87
C PHE A 331 2.07 16.32 10.67
N GLY A 332 2.47 15.25 11.33
CA GLY A 332 1.56 14.51 12.17
C GLY A 332 2.25 13.52 13.08
N VAL A 333 1.43 12.93 13.92
CA VAL A 333 1.82 11.94 14.91
C VAL A 333 0.92 10.73 14.75
N SER A 334 1.52 9.56 14.70
CA SER A 334 0.85 8.27 14.78
C SER A 334 1.12 7.62 16.14
N ALA A 335 0.22 6.78 16.61
CA ALA A 335 0.38 6.06 17.86
C ALA A 335 0.24 4.55 17.62
N ARG A 336 1.10 3.78 18.28
CA ARG A 336 0.96 2.34 18.40
C ARG A 336 -0.36 2.02 19.11
N GLY A 337 -1.17 1.16 18.51
CA GLY A 337 -2.40 0.72 19.14
C GLY A 337 -3.53 0.47 18.14
N ALA A 338 -4.73 0.25 18.67
CA ALA A 338 -5.86 -0.31 17.94
C ALA A 338 -6.32 0.44 16.69
N LEU A 339 -5.97 1.70 16.51
CA LEU A 339 -6.49 2.48 15.38
C LEU A 339 -5.52 2.61 14.20
N GLY A 340 -4.18 2.54 14.42
CA GLY A 340 -3.21 2.69 13.33
C GLY A 340 -3.30 4.00 12.55
N VAL A 341 -4.03 5.00 13.09
CA VAL A 341 -4.29 6.29 12.46
C VAL A 341 -3.63 7.40 13.26
N GLY A 342 -3.00 8.30 12.54
CA GLY A 342 -2.39 9.51 13.11
C GLY A 342 -3.30 10.72 13.02
N LEU A 343 -2.92 11.74 13.76
CA LEU A 343 -3.45 13.10 13.64
C LEU A 343 -2.42 13.97 12.94
N GLY A 344 -2.87 14.80 12.00
CA GLY A 344 -2.03 15.69 11.24
C GLY A 344 -2.45 17.15 11.32
N GLY A 345 -1.54 18.02 10.96
CA GLY A 345 -1.76 19.46 10.83
C GLY A 345 -0.90 20.02 9.71
N GLY A 346 -0.97 21.32 9.45
CA GLY A 346 -0.13 21.95 8.45
C GLY A 346 -0.03 23.46 8.60
N ILE A 347 1.03 23.99 8.02
CA ILE A 347 1.33 25.41 7.90
C ILE A 347 1.47 25.68 6.40
N ASN A 348 0.74 26.67 5.89
CA ASN A 348 0.79 27.09 4.49
C ASN A 348 1.85 28.15 4.27
#